data_5ff852177bd56ce9f740dd8ed032fd26
#
_entry.id   5ff852177bd56ce9f740dd8ed032fd26
#
_cell.length_a   1.000
_cell.length_b   1.000
_cell.length_c   1.000
_cell.angle_alpha   90.00
_cell.angle_beta   90.00
_cell.angle_gamma   90.00
#
_symmetry.space_group_name_H-M   'P 1'
#
loop_
_entity.id
_entity.type
_entity.pdbx_description
1 polymer ?
#
loop_
_entity_poly.entity_id
_entity_poly.type
_entity_poly.pdbx_seq_one_letter_code
_entity_poly.pdbx_strand_id
1 'polypeptide(L)'
;VIVVGGGHAGTEAALAAARMGANTLLLTHNIETIGQMSCNPAIGGIGKGHLVKEIDALGGAMALAIDKGGIQFRTLNSSKGPAVRATRAQADRTLYKNAIRDIVENQENLTLFQQSVDDLIVENDQVCGVVTQMGLKFKAKSVVLTVGTFLGGTIHIGLENYRGGRAGDPPS
;
A
#
# COMPACT_ATOMS: atom_id res chain seq x y z
N VAL A 1 5.98 12.74 -8.99
CA VAL A 1 6.04 11.27 -8.84
C VAL A 1 4.65 10.70 -9.06
N ILE A 2 4.53 9.59 -9.78
CA ILE A 2 3.29 8.80 -9.83
C ILE A 2 3.52 7.50 -9.05
N VAL A 3 2.58 7.17 -8.16
CA VAL A 3 2.56 5.88 -7.45
C VAL A 3 1.31 5.12 -7.89
N VAL A 4 1.49 3.88 -8.32
CA VAL A 4 0.42 3.00 -8.79
C VAL A 4 0.13 1.94 -7.75
N GLY A 5 -1.10 1.92 -7.23
CA GLY A 5 -1.58 0.98 -6.23
C GLY A 5 -1.75 1.59 -4.84
N GLY A 6 -2.97 1.52 -4.28
CA GLY A 6 -3.33 2.09 -2.97
C GLY A 6 -3.16 1.13 -1.79
N GLY A 7 -2.35 0.07 -1.93
CA GLY A 7 -1.99 -0.84 -0.83
C GLY A 7 -0.97 -0.24 0.13
N HIS A 8 -0.51 -1.01 1.12
CA HIS A 8 0.44 -0.52 2.13
C HIS A 8 1.74 0.02 1.53
N ALA A 9 2.31 -0.66 0.53
CA ALA A 9 3.51 -0.20 -0.14
C ALA A 9 3.30 1.11 -0.89
N GLY A 10 2.16 1.25 -1.57
CA GLY A 10 1.83 2.45 -2.33
C GLY A 10 1.54 3.65 -1.45
N THR A 11 0.81 3.47 -0.35
CA THR A 11 0.55 4.56 0.59
C THR A 11 1.85 5.07 1.23
N GLU A 12 2.74 4.18 1.65
CA GLU A 12 4.05 4.58 2.21
C GLU A 12 4.93 5.27 1.17
N ALA A 13 4.99 4.75 -0.07
CA ALA A 13 5.76 5.37 -1.15
C ALA A 13 5.23 6.76 -1.52
N ALA A 14 3.90 6.91 -1.63
CA ALA A 14 3.27 8.19 -1.95
C ALA A 14 3.48 9.23 -0.86
N LEU A 15 3.29 8.84 0.40
CA LEU A 15 3.53 9.71 1.56
C LEU A 15 4.99 10.12 1.66
N ALA A 16 5.93 9.18 1.44
CA ALA A 16 7.36 9.50 1.46
C ALA A 16 7.73 10.52 0.38
N ALA A 17 7.29 10.32 -0.87
CA ALA A 17 7.54 11.26 -1.96
C ALA A 17 6.94 12.65 -1.67
N ALA A 18 5.70 12.70 -1.19
CA ALA A 18 5.01 13.95 -0.87
C ALA A 18 5.67 14.71 0.29
N ARG A 19 6.07 14.01 1.38
CA ARG A 19 6.81 14.61 2.51
C ARG A 19 8.14 15.21 2.08
N MET A 20 8.80 14.64 1.07
CA MET A 20 10.02 15.20 0.49
C MET A 20 9.76 16.40 -0.43
N GLY A 21 8.54 16.88 -0.54
CA GLY A 21 8.15 18.03 -1.37
C GLY A 21 7.91 17.71 -2.83
N ALA A 22 7.89 16.44 -3.22
CA ALA A 22 7.56 16.06 -4.59
C ALA A 22 6.05 16.14 -4.81
N ASN A 23 5.62 16.80 -5.90
CA ASN A 23 4.23 16.70 -6.35
C ASN A 23 3.94 15.25 -6.74
N THR A 24 3.05 14.60 -6.00
CA THR A 24 2.82 13.16 -6.03
C THR A 24 1.37 12.84 -6.36
N LEU A 25 1.16 11.91 -7.28
CA LEU A 25 -0.14 11.36 -7.65
C LEU A 25 -0.19 9.89 -7.25
N LEU A 26 -1.15 9.53 -6.40
CA LEU A 26 -1.45 8.13 -6.08
C LEU A 26 -2.67 7.67 -6.89
N LEU A 27 -2.46 6.72 -7.79
CA LEU A 27 -3.50 6.08 -8.59
C LEU A 27 -3.91 4.75 -7.97
N THR A 28 -5.18 4.56 -7.76
CA THR A 28 -5.75 3.30 -7.25
C THR A 28 -7.07 2.98 -7.93
N HIS A 29 -7.37 1.71 -8.11
CA HIS A 29 -8.66 1.28 -8.68
C HIS A 29 -9.84 1.65 -7.78
N ASN A 30 -9.63 1.72 -6.47
CA ASN A 30 -10.66 2.09 -5.51
C ASN A 30 -10.06 2.80 -4.29
N ILE A 31 -10.40 4.08 -4.11
CA ILE A 31 -9.97 4.90 -2.97
C ILE A 31 -10.48 4.32 -1.64
N GLU A 32 -11.68 3.72 -1.64
CA GLU A 32 -12.26 3.13 -0.44
C GLU A 32 -11.48 1.93 0.11
N THR A 33 -10.59 1.34 -0.70
CA THR A 33 -9.74 0.23 -0.27
C THR A 33 -8.36 0.64 0.23
N ILE A 34 -8.02 1.93 0.22
CA ILE A 34 -6.77 2.45 0.79
C ILE A 34 -6.71 2.10 2.28
N GLY A 35 -5.58 1.54 2.72
CA GLY A 35 -5.38 1.10 4.10
C GLY A 35 -6.07 -0.21 4.48
N GLN A 36 -6.74 -0.88 3.53
CA GLN A 36 -7.42 -2.14 3.80
C GLN A 36 -6.44 -3.30 4.03
N MET A 37 -6.68 -4.06 5.10
CA MET A 37 -5.92 -5.27 5.41
C MET A 37 -6.58 -6.50 4.78
N SER A 38 -5.89 -7.14 3.82
CA SER A 38 -6.43 -8.26 3.04
C SER A 38 -6.43 -9.59 3.78
N CYS A 39 -5.46 -9.78 4.68
CA CYS A 39 -5.28 -11.02 5.43
C CYS A 39 -5.57 -10.81 6.93
N ASN A 40 -4.76 -11.40 7.80
CA ASN A 40 -4.86 -11.16 9.23
C ASN A 40 -4.69 -9.66 9.52
N PRO A 41 -5.62 -9.04 10.27
CA PRO A 41 -5.55 -7.63 10.59
C PRO A 41 -4.48 -7.38 11.66
N ALA A 42 -3.22 -7.47 11.27
CA ALA A 42 -2.09 -7.30 12.17
C ALA A 42 -0.91 -6.63 11.48
N ILE A 43 -0.23 -5.75 12.20
CA ILE A 43 1.02 -5.11 11.81
C ILE A 43 2.15 -5.66 12.66
N GLY A 44 3.28 -5.96 12.04
CA GLY A 44 4.46 -6.49 12.71
C GLY A 44 4.58 -8.01 12.66
N GLY A 45 5.30 -8.56 13.62
CA GLY A 45 5.74 -9.94 13.64
C GLY A 45 7.23 -10.08 13.30
N ILE A 46 7.75 -11.30 13.26
CA ILE A 46 9.17 -11.56 12.96
C ILE A 46 9.48 -11.09 11.54
N GLY A 47 10.54 -10.31 11.37
CA GLY A 47 10.90 -9.64 10.12
C GLY A 47 10.02 -8.42 9.82
N LYS A 48 8.71 -8.57 9.74
CA LYS A 48 7.77 -7.46 9.47
C LYS A 48 7.85 -6.35 10.51
N GLY A 49 7.92 -6.69 11.80
CA GLY A 49 8.04 -5.69 12.88
C GLY A 49 9.33 -4.88 12.81
N HIS A 50 10.41 -5.47 12.33
CA HIS A 50 11.67 -4.76 12.09
C HIS A 50 11.53 -3.72 10.97
N LEU A 51 10.96 -4.14 9.83
CA LEU A 51 10.70 -3.25 8.69
C LEU A 51 9.74 -2.10 9.06
N VAL A 52 8.68 -2.39 9.83
CA VAL A 52 7.75 -1.35 10.28
C VAL A 52 8.46 -0.28 11.10
N LYS A 53 9.38 -0.68 12.00
CA LYS A 53 10.18 0.27 12.79
C LYS A 53 11.15 1.10 11.95
N GLU A 54 11.74 0.50 10.92
CA GLU A 54 12.60 1.24 9.97
C GLU A 54 11.80 2.27 9.18
N ILE A 55 10.61 1.89 8.69
CA ILE A 55 9.69 2.79 7.99
C ILE A 55 9.22 3.92 8.92
N ASP A 56 8.86 3.61 10.16
CA ASP A 56 8.46 4.58 11.19
C ASP A 56 9.57 5.59 11.48
N ALA A 57 10.81 5.12 11.62
CA ALA A 57 11.98 5.98 11.82
C ALA A 57 12.20 6.97 10.66
N LEU A 58 11.73 6.64 9.46
CA LEU A 58 11.75 7.51 8.28
C LEU A 58 10.47 8.36 8.14
N GLY A 59 9.60 8.38 9.15
CA GLY A 59 8.36 9.15 9.17
C GLY A 59 7.19 8.46 8.45
N GLY A 60 7.20 7.13 8.36
CA GLY A 60 6.11 6.36 7.74
C GLY A 60 4.81 6.39 8.52
N ALA A 61 3.72 6.00 7.88
CA ALA A 61 2.37 6.13 8.41
C ALA A 61 1.87 4.86 9.12
N MET A 62 2.39 3.69 8.75
CA MET A 62 1.87 2.40 9.20
C MET A 62 1.90 2.23 10.73
N ALA A 63 2.99 2.64 11.37
CA ALA A 63 3.12 2.56 12.83
C ALA A 63 2.16 3.53 13.54
N LEU A 64 2.05 4.76 13.05
CA LEU A 64 1.09 5.74 13.57
C LEU A 64 -0.36 5.27 13.42
N ALA A 65 -0.70 4.67 12.30
CA ALA A 65 -2.03 4.15 12.04
C ALA A 65 -2.37 2.97 12.93
N ILE A 66 -1.40 2.05 13.19
CA ILE A 66 -1.66 0.91 14.08
C ILE A 66 -1.73 1.33 15.54
N ASP A 67 -1.05 2.40 15.96
CA ASP A 67 -1.19 2.94 17.30
C ASP A 67 -2.61 3.50 17.54
N LYS A 68 -3.24 4.05 16.51
CA LYS A 68 -4.64 4.51 16.54
C LYS A 68 -5.66 3.37 16.43
N GLY A 69 -5.38 2.37 15.59
CA GLY A 69 -6.31 1.29 15.25
C GLY A 69 -5.99 -0.06 15.89
N GLY A 70 -4.99 -0.15 16.76
CA GLY A 70 -4.58 -1.39 17.42
C GLY A 70 -5.48 -1.76 18.59
N ILE A 71 -5.86 -3.04 18.66
CA ILE A 71 -6.68 -3.61 19.74
C ILE A 71 -5.90 -4.53 20.67
N GLN A 72 -4.74 -5.01 20.24
CA GLN A 72 -3.83 -5.82 21.05
C GLN A 72 -2.39 -5.62 20.60
N PHE A 73 -1.49 -5.39 21.55
CA PHE A 73 -0.06 -5.24 21.30
C PHE A 73 0.69 -6.33 22.04
N ARG A 74 1.59 -7.03 21.37
CA ARG A 74 2.34 -8.14 21.94
C ARG A 74 3.77 -8.19 21.42
N THR A 75 4.71 -8.52 22.32
CA THR A 75 6.06 -8.90 21.94
C THR A 75 6.12 -10.40 21.74
N LEU A 76 6.43 -10.82 20.51
CA LEU A 76 6.65 -12.21 20.15
C LEU A 76 8.07 -12.63 20.56
N ASN A 77 8.21 -13.92 20.92
CA ASN A 77 9.51 -14.52 21.25
C ASN A 77 10.29 -13.75 22.32
N SER A 78 9.62 -13.19 23.31
CA SER A 78 10.27 -12.44 24.39
C SER A 78 11.31 -13.24 25.19
N SER A 79 11.13 -14.56 25.29
CA SER A 79 12.04 -15.52 25.91
C SER A 79 13.15 -16.03 24.98
N LYS A 80 13.14 -15.68 23.71
CA LYS A 80 14.16 -16.02 22.71
C LYS A 80 15.18 -14.89 22.60
N GLY A 81 16.23 -15.08 21.82
CA GLY A 81 17.24 -14.04 21.62
C GLY A 81 16.70 -12.77 20.93
N PRO A 82 17.42 -11.64 21.04
CA PRO A 82 16.99 -10.35 20.48
C PRO A 82 16.69 -10.40 18.98
N ALA A 83 17.40 -11.21 18.22
CA ALA A 83 17.26 -11.33 16.76
C ALA A 83 15.86 -11.79 16.30
N VAL A 84 15.14 -12.52 17.13
CA VAL A 84 13.79 -13.04 16.81
C VAL A 84 12.69 -12.39 17.63
N ARG A 85 13.05 -11.47 18.53
CA ARG A 85 12.11 -10.71 19.34
C ARG A 85 11.46 -9.65 18.46
N ALA A 86 10.14 -9.67 18.32
CA ALA A 86 9.41 -8.78 17.43
C ALA A 86 8.10 -8.31 18.06
N THR A 87 7.72 -7.08 17.77
CA THR A 87 6.41 -6.54 18.14
C THR A 87 5.38 -6.91 17.09
N ARG A 88 4.17 -7.21 17.55
CA ARG A 88 2.99 -7.41 16.69
C ARG A 88 1.79 -6.72 17.32
N ALA A 89 1.07 -5.95 16.52
CA ALA A 89 -0.19 -5.34 16.90
C ALA A 89 -1.32 -5.94 16.08
N GLN A 90 -2.39 -6.36 16.76
CA GLN A 90 -3.65 -6.75 16.13
C GLN A 90 -4.46 -5.49 15.91
N ALA A 91 -5.04 -5.32 14.71
CA ALA A 91 -5.77 -4.13 14.32
C ALA A 91 -7.30 -4.36 14.30
N ASP A 92 -8.03 -3.33 14.68
CA ASP A 92 -9.37 -3.12 14.13
C ASP A 92 -9.22 -2.63 12.69
N ARG A 93 -9.82 -3.37 11.74
CA ARG A 93 -9.67 -3.09 10.30
C ARG A 93 -10.22 -1.72 9.91
N THR A 94 -11.34 -1.34 10.49
CA THR A 94 -12.00 -0.08 10.19
C THR A 94 -11.23 1.09 10.74
N LEU A 95 -10.81 1.03 11.99
CA LEU A 95 -10.02 2.09 12.62
C LEU A 95 -8.68 2.28 11.94
N TYR A 96 -7.97 1.18 11.61
CA TYR A 96 -6.71 1.26 10.89
C TYR A 96 -6.88 1.87 9.50
N LYS A 97 -7.87 1.40 8.73
CA LYS A 97 -8.17 1.93 7.40
C LYS A 97 -8.47 3.44 7.46
N ASN A 98 -9.30 3.86 8.40
CA ASN A 98 -9.64 5.27 8.57
C ASN A 98 -8.42 6.10 8.96
N ALA A 99 -7.55 5.58 9.83
CA ALA A 99 -6.30 6.26 10.21
C ALA A 99 -5.35 6.46 9.01
N ILE A 100 -5.19 5.43 8.15
CA ILE A 100 -4.38 5.56 6.92
C ILE A 100 -5.02 6.55 5.95
N ARG A 101 -6.34 6.50 5.75
CA ARG A 101 -7.04 7.44 4.87
C ARG A 101 -6.88 8.88 5.34
N ASP A 102 -7.08 9.13 6.61
CA ASP A 102 -6.90 10.46 7.20
C ASP A 102 -5.49 11.02 6.94
N ILE A 103 -4.46 10.20 7.12
CA ILE A 103 -3.08 10.60 6.85
C ILE A 103 -2.87 10.90 5.36
N VAL A 104 -3.36 10.03 4.46
CA VAL A 104 -3.15 10.17 3.02
C VAL A 104 -3.93 11.35 2.43
N GLU A 105 -5.18 11.55 2.86
CA GLU A 105 -6.05 12.63 2.38
C GLU A 105 -5.58 14.02 2.84
N ASN A 106 -4.90 14.11 4.00
CA ASN A 106 -4.40 15.37 4.54
C ASN A 106 -2.91 15.63 4.23
N GLN A 107 -2.25 14.75 3.47
CA GLN A 107 -0.85 14.96 3.12
C GLN A 107 -0.69 16.04 2.06
N GLU A 108 0.07 17.09 2.37
CA GLU A 108 0.47 18.10 1.37
C GLU A 108 1.25 17.45 0.21
N ASN A 109 1.13 18.02 -0.98
CA ASN A 109 1.76 17.55 -2.22
C ASN A 109 1.30 16.17 -2.70
N LEU A 110 0.24 15.59 -2.12
CA LEU A 110 -0.32 14.31 -2.51
C LEU A 110 -1.73 14.48 -3.07
N THR A 111 -1.94 14.00 -4.27
CA THR A 111 -3.26 13.91 -4.93
C THR A 111 -3.65 12.45 -5.09
N LEU A 112 -4.89 12.12 -4.72
CA LEU A 112 -5.47 10.81 -4.94
C LEU A 112 -6.32 10.83 -6.20
N PHE A 113 -6.23 9.78 -7.02
CA PHE A 113 -7.06 9.65 -8.20
C PHE A 113 -7.53 8.20 -8.39
N GLN A 114 -8.84 8.03 -8.47
CA GLN A 114 -9.44 6.70 -8.62
C GLN A 114 -9.52 6.29 -10.07
N GLN A 115 -8.51 5.59 -10.53
CA GLN A 115 -8.44 4.93 -11.84
C GLN A 115 -7.45 3.77 -11.77
N SER A 116 -7.78 2.67 -12.44
CA SER A 116 -6.82 1.60 -12.70
C SER A 116 -5.81 2.06 -13.75
N VAL A 117 -4.54 1.76 -13.51
CA VAL A 117 -3.48 1.96 -14.51
C VAL A 117 -3.42 0.71 -15.37
N ASP A 118 -3.39 0.91 -16.68
CA ASP A 118 -3.37 -0.15 -17.69
C ASP A 118 -1.97 -0.34 -18.27
N ASP A 119 -1.24 0.76 -18.50
CA ASP A 119 0.08 0.70 -19.13
C ASP A 119 1.00 1.83 -18.69
N LEU A 120 2.28 1.68 -19.00
CA LEU A 120 3.31 2.70 -18.81
C LEU A 120 3.53 3.49 -20.10
N ILE A 121 3.81 4.79 -19.97
CA ILE A 121 4.30 5.59 -21.07
C ILE A 121 5.81 5.51 -21.07
N VAL A 122 6.40 4.93 -22.13
CA VAL A 122 7.85 4.81 -22.31
C VAL A 122 8.26 5.59 -23.54
N GLU A 123 9.18 6.54 -23.39
CA GLU A 123 9.76 7.35 -24.45
C GLU A 123 11.29 7.25 -24.34
N ASN A 124 11.98 6.86 -25.41
CA ASN A 124 13.44 6.72 -25.46
C ASN A 124 14.00 5.83 -24.30
N ASP A 125 13.39 4.67 -24.09
CA ASP A 125 13.73 3.70 -23.03
C ASP A 125 13.59 4.24 -21.59
N GLN A 126 12.86 5.33 -21.41
CA GLN A 126 12.55 5.90 -20.11
C GLN A 126 11.05 5.92 -19.84
N VAL A 127 10.67 5.49 -18.63
CA VAL A 127 9.29 5.62 -18.16
C VAL A 127 9.05 7.10 -17.86
N CYS A 128 8.04 7.68 -18.54
CA CYS A 128 7.69 9.09 -18.41
C CYS A 128 6.23 9.32 -17.98
N GLY A 129 5.51 8.26 -17.63
CA GLY A 129 4.14 8.36 -17.16
C GLY A 129 3.38 7.05 -17.19
N VAL A 130 2.06 7.15 -17.05
CA VAL A 130 1.12 6.02 -17.07
C VAL A 130 -0.09 6.33 -17.92
N VAL A 131 -0.74 5.28 -18.42
CA VAL A 131 -2.05 5.33 -19.08
C VAL A 131 -3.05 4.60 -18.20
N THR A 132 -4.19 5.23 -17.92
CA THR A 132 -5.27 4.57 -17.17
C THR A 132 -6.15 3.72 -18.10
N GLN A 133 -6.94 2.84 -17.51
CA GLN A 133 -7.89 1.99 -18.24
C GLN A 133 -8.88 2.80 -19.10
N MET A 134 -9.21 4.04 -18.69
CA MET A 134 -10.06 4.94 -19.48
C MET A 134 -9.28 5.78 -20.51
N GLY A 135 -7.99 5.53 -20.69
CA GLY A 135 -7.16 6.22 -21.68
C GLY A 135 -6.59 7.57 -21.21
N LEU A 136 -6.78 7.95 -19.94
CA LEU A 136 -6.15 9.16 -19.40
C LEU A 136 -4.64 8.95 -19.28
N LYS A 137 -3.88 9.96 -19.68
CA LYS A 137 -2.42 9.95 -19.63
C LYS A 137 -1.92 10.91 -18.58
N PHE A 138 -1.11 10.41 -17.67
CA PHE A 138 -0.42 11.21 -16.65
C PHE A 138 1.08 11.12 -16.89
N LYS A 139 1.76 12.28 -17.01
CA LYS A 139 3.21 12.35 -17.15
C LYS A 139 3.89 12.61 -15.81
N ALA A 140 5.02 11.97 -15.57
CA ALA A 140 5.84 12.17 -14.39
C ALA A 140 7.31 11.85 -14.68
N LYS A 141 8.21 12.41 -13.86
CA LYS A 141 9.64 12.10 -13.90
C LYS A 141 9.97 10.71 -13.34
N SER A 142 9.10 10.17 -12.50
CA SER A 142 9.28 8.86 -11.86
C SER A 142 7.94 8.19 -11.63
N VAL A 143 7.90 6.87 -11.83
CA VAL A 143 6.75 6.01 -11.58
C VAL A 143 7.16 4.90 -10.62
N VAL A 144 6.40 4.72 -9.54
CA VAL A 144 6.57 3.66 -8.55
C VAL A 144 5.42 2.67 -8.68
N LEU A 145 5.73 1.44 -9.05
CA LEU A 145 4.74 0.38 -9.18
C LEU A 145 4.62 -0.41 -7.88
N THR A 146 3.42 -0.44 -7.32
CA THR A 146 3.10 -1.20 -6.11
C THR A 146 1.84 -2.05 -6.35
N VAL A 147 1.90 -2.86 -7.39
CA VAL A 147 0.77 -3.64 -7.94
C VAL A 147 0.26 -4.78 -7.04
N GLY A 148 0.95 -5.04 -5.92
CA GLY A 148 0.53 -6.07 -4.97
C GLY A 148 0.81 -7.49 -5.47
N THR A 149 0.02 -8.44 -4.98
CA THR A 149 0.21 -9.87 -5.20
C THR A 149 -0.81 -10.49 -6.17
N PHE A 150 -1.69 -9.68 -6.74
CA PHE A 150 -2.77 -10.12 -7.64
C PHE A 150 -2.57 -9.72 -9.10
N LEU A 151 -1.36 -9.34 -9.48
CA LEU A 151 -1.02 -9.00 -10.86
C LEU A 151 -1.29 -10.20 -11.77
N GLY A 152 -2.22 -10.02 -12.73
CA GLY A 152 -2.67 -11.11 -13.58
C GLY A 152 -3.26 -12.30 -12.81
N GLY A 153 -3.84 -12.05 -11.63
CA GLY A 153 -4.31 -13.09 -10.72
C GLY A 153 -5.36 -14.00 -11.34
N THR A 154 -5.26 -15.30 -11.03
CA THR A 154 -6.24 -16.31 -11.41
C THR A 154 -6.72 -17.06 -10.16
N ILE A 155 -8.02 -17.15 -10.01
CA ILE A 155 -8.67 -17.88 -8.92
C ILE A 155 -8.98 -19.29 -9.43
N HIS A 156 -8.62 -20.30 -8.64
CA HIS A 156 -8.88 -21.71 -8.91
C HIS A 156 -9.92 -22.24 -7.92
N ILE A 157 -11.04 -22.77 -8.44
CA ILE A 157 -12.07 -23.45 -7.64
C ILE A 157 -12.27 -24.84 -8.26
N GLY A 158 -11.63 -25.85 -7.70
CA GLY A 158 -11.59 -27.18 -8.31
C GLY A 158 -10.91 -27.12 -9.69
N LEU A 159 -11.62 -27.50 -10.73
CA LEU A 159 -11.14 -27.48 -12.13
C LEU A 159 -11.49 -26.16 -12.85
N GLU A 160 -12.31 -25.31 -12.26
CA GLU A 160 -12.69 -24.04 -12.86
C GLU A 160 -11.68 -22.95 -12.51
N ASN A 161 -11.39 -22.09 -13.49
CA ASN A 161 -10.43 -20.99 -13.36
C ASN A 161 -11.03 -19.72 -13.93
N TYR A 162 -10.89 -18.60 -13.19
CA TYR A 162 -11.30 -17.30 -13.67
C TYR A 162 -10.36 -16.19 -13.16
N ARG A 163 -10.30 -15.10 -13.91
CA ARG A 163 -9.49 -13.94 -13.51
C ARG A 163 -10.07 -13.28 -12.27
N GLY A 164 -9.21 -12.97 -11.31
CA GLY A 164 -9.63 -12.28 -10.10
C GLY A 164 -8.45 -11.93 -9.21
N GLY A 165 -8.68 -10.96 -8.35
CA GLY A 165 -7.76 -10.54 -7.29
C GLY A 165 -8.19 -11.10 -5.94
N ARG A 166 -8.30 -10.21 -4.94
CA ARG A 166 -8.95 -10.55 -3.67
C ARG A 166 -10.44 -10.82 -3.92
N ALA A 167 -11.08 -11.62 -3.05
CA ALA A 167 -12.51 -11.92 -3.16
C ALA A 167 -13.34 -10.62 -3.28
N GLY A 168 -14.02 -10.47 -4.43
CA GLY A 168 -14.79 -9.29 -4.79
C GLY A 168 -14.03 -8.19 -5.55
N ASP A 169 -12.71 -8.31 -5.70
CA ASP A 169 -11.90 -7.34 -6.45
C ASP A 169 -11.44 -7.93 -7.81
N PRO A 170 -11.24 -7.09 -8.84
CA PRO A 170 -10.62 -7.52 -10.08
C PRO A 170 -9.13 -7.87 -9.86
N PRO A 171 -8.48 -8.58 -10.79
CA PRO A 171 -7.03 -8.72 -10.80
C PRO A 171 -6.36 -7.38 -11.03
N SER A 172 -5.14 -7.23 -10.56
CA SER A 172 -4.31 -6.07 -10.86
C SER A 172 -3.66 -6.23 -12.22
#